data_6823f3515b5ab4694e841ca49db7ca9b
#
_entry.id   6823f3515b5ab4694e841ca49db7ca9b
#
_cell.length_a   1.000
_cell.length_b   1.000
_cell.length_c   1.000
_cell.angle_alpha   90.00
_cell.angle_beta   90.00
_cell.angle_gamma   90.00
#
_symmetry.space_group_name_H-M   'P 1'
#
loop_
_entity.id
_entity.type
_entity.pdbx_description
1 polymer ?
#
loop_
_entity_poly.entity_id
_entity_poly.type
_entity_poly.pdbx_seq_one_letter_code
_entity_poly.pdbx_strand_id
1 'polypeptide(L)'
;EGANINDVNRALSELNKYADLTIYNFTEMTRNIGTFTAAGVDLNTSVNAIKGIANLAAVSGSSSQQASTAMYQLSQALASGTVKLQDWNSVVNANMGGQVFQDALKMTARIHGIAIDEMIKDEGSFRETLSKGWLTSDILTETLAKFTGDLNEDQLRTMGYTDDQIKSIMEMGKTANDAATKVKTFTQLFDTLKEAAQSGWTQSWEIIVGDFEEAKELLTEVSDTFSAVINASADARNKMLQDWKDLGGRTMMIEAVKNVFEG
;
A
#
# COMPACT_ATOMS: atom_id res chain seq x y z
N GLU A 1 -25.24 -18.18 -0.46
CA GLU A 1 -24.96 -18.81 -1.76
C GLU A 1 -23.47 -18.77 -1.97
N GLY A 2 -22.81 -19.92 -2.07
CA GLY A 2 -21.36 -20.00 -2.23
C GLY A 2 -20.92 -19.55 -3.62
N ALA A 3 -19.73 -18.98 -3.73
CA ALA A 3 -19.12 -18.62 -5.01
C ALA A 3 -19.00 -19.89 -5.89
N ASN A 4 -19.28 -19.79 -7.19
CA ASN A 4 -19.09 -20.89 -8.10
C ASN A 4 -17.59 -21.10 -8.41
N ILE A 5 -17.23 -22.26 -8.93
CA ILE A 5 -15.82 -22.62 -9.18
C ILE A 5 -15.12 -21.64 -10.16
N ASN A 6 -15.86 -21.06 -11.09
CA ASN A 6 -15.32 -20.10 -12.05
C ASN A 6 -14.97 -18.77 -11.37
N ASP A 7 -15.79 -18.32 -10.42
CA ASP A 7 -15.52 -17.11 -9.63
C ASP A 7 -14.30 -17.31 -8.73
N VAL A 8 -14.19 -18.48 -8.10
CA VAL A 8 -13.01 -18.84 -7.29
C VAL A 8 -11.74 -18.85 -8.15
N ASN A 9 -11.78 -19.50 -9.32
CA ASN A 9 -10.64 -19.55 -10.23
C ASN A 9 -10.23 -18.16 -10.73
N ARG A 10 -11.19 -17.29 -11.02
CA ARG A 10 -10.93 -15.91 -11.43
C ARG A 10 -10.26 -15.12 -10.28
N ALA A 11 -10.78 -15.20 -9.07
CA ALA A 11 -10.22 -14.57 -7.88
C ALA A 11 -8.79 -15.02 -7.59
N LEU A 12 -8.54 -16.33 -7.65
CA LEU A 12 -7.20 -16.89 -7.46
C LEU A 12 -6.22 -16.44 -8.56
N SER A 13 -6.68 -16.39 -9.82
CA SER A 13 -5.86 -15.91 -10.94
C SER A 13 -5.49 -14.42 -10.78
N GLU A 14 -6.45 -13.62 -10.35
CA GLU A 14 -6.20 -12.19 -10.08
C GLU A 14 -5.19 -11.97 -8.97
N LEU A 15 -5.36 -12.68 -7.86
CA LEU A 15 -4.41 -12.60 -6.74
C LEU A 15 -3.03 -13.13 -7.08
N ASN A 16 -2.95 -14.19 -7.88
CA ASN A 16 -1.65 -14.70 -8.32
C ASN A 16 -0.91 -13.65 -9.16
N LYS A 17 -1.60 -13.00 -10.11
CA LYS A 17 -1.02 -11.90 -10.88
C LYS A 17 -0.59 -10.74 -9.99
N TYR A 18 -1.40 -10.39 -9.00
CA TYR A 18 -1.06 -9.34 -8.04
C TYR A 18 0.15 -9.71 -7.17
N ALA A 19 0.23 -10.95 -6.67
CA ALA A 19 1.39 -11.45 -5.92
C ALA A 19 2.67 -11.46 -6.77
N ASP A 20 2.55 -11.76 -8.07
CA ASP A 20 3.68 -11.69 -9.02
C ASP A 20 4.22 -10.25 -9.21
N LEU A 21 3.39 -9.25 -8.99
CA LEU A 21 3.75 -7.83 -9.12
C LEU A 21 4.18 -7.17 -7.81
N THR A 22 3.97 -7.83 -6.66
CA THR A 22 4.19 -7.25 -5.33
C THR A 22 5.06 -8.16 -4.45
N ILE A 23 5.45 -7.69 -3.27
CA ILE A 23 6.19 -8.49 -2.27
C ILE A 23 5.29 -9.42 -1.44
N TYR A 24 3.97 -9.36 -1.66
CA TYR A 24 3.01 -10.10 -0.84
C TYR A 24 2.85 -11.53 -1.33
N ASN A 25 2.81 -12.46 -0.39
CA ASN A 25 2.78 -13.90 -0.69
C ASN A 25 1.37 -14.35 -1.06
N PHE A 26 1.24 -15.03 -2.21
CA PHE A 26 -0.04 -15.56 -2.71
C PHE A 26 -0.73 -16.50 -1.70
N THR A 27 0.03 -17.36 -1.02
CA THR A 27 -0.54 -18.31 -0.04
C THR A 27 -1.12 -17.58 1.17
N GLU A 28 -0.45 -16.54 1.66
CA GLU A 28 -0.96 -15.73 2.78
C GLU A 28 -2.19 -14.94 2.39
N MET A 29 -2.19 -14.35 1.20
CA MET A 29 -3.34 -13.62 0.66
C MET A 29 -4.55 -14.55 0.52
N THR A 30 -4.37 -15.74 -0.06
CA THR A 30 -5.44 -16.73 -0.23
C THR A 30 -5.99 -17.23 1.11
N ARG A 31 -5.13 -17.43 2.11
CA ARG A 31 -5.55 -17.79 3.47
C ARG A 31 -6.44 -16.72 4.08
N ASN A 32 -6.05 -15.45 3.94
CA ASN A 32 -6.81 -14.33 4.47
C ASN A 32 -8.16 -14.17 3.76
N ILE A 33 -8.25 -14.43 2.43
CA ILE A 33 -9.54 -14.49 1.73
C ILE A 33 -10.46 -15.53 2.37
N GLY A 34 -9.95 -16.72 2.65
CA GLY A 34 -10.72 -17.75 3.34
C GLY A 34 -11.31 -17.26 4.66
N THR A 35 -10.56 -16.45 5.40
CA THR A 35 -11.04 -15.85 6.66
C THR A 35 -12.12 -14.79 6.41
N PHE A 36 -11.94 -13.91 5.42
CA PHE A 36 -12.94 -12.90 5.04
C PHE A 36 -14.25 -13.56 4.58
N THR A 37 -14.16 -14.56 3.70
CA THR A 37 -15.36 -15.25 3.19
C THR A 37 -16.05 -16.08 4.28
N ALA A 38 -15.32 -16.67 5.21
CA ALA A 38 -15.88 -17.34 6.39
C ALA A 38 -16.60 -16.35 7.33
N ALA A 39 -16.19 -15.09 7.33
CA ALA A 39 -16.87 -13.99 8.03
C ALA A 39 -18.11 -13.47 7.28
N GLY A 40 -18.48 -14.04 6.13
CA GLY A 40 -19.63 -13.65 5.34
C GLY A 40 -19.38 -12.54 4.32
N VAL A 41 -18.13 -12.11 4.14
CA VAL A 41 -17.76 -11.16 3.08
C VAL A 41 -17.71 -11.91 1.75
N ASP A 42 -18.33 -11.35 0.70
CA ASP A 42 -18.31 -11.97 -0.62
C ASP A 42 -16.89 -12.05 -1.20
N LEU A 43 -16.68 -12.95 -2.14
CA LEU A 43 -15.35 -13.26 -2.67
C LEU A 43 -14.68 -12.06 -3.35
N ASN A 44 -15.39 -11.29 -4.16
CA ASN A 44 -14.80 -10.14 -4.88
C ASN A 44 -14.44 -9.02 -3.91
N THR A 45 -15.30 -8.72 -2.94
CA THR A 45 -15.03 -7.78 -1.86
C THR A 45 -13.84 -8.22 -1.02
N SER A 46 -13.71 -9.52 -0.75
CA SER A 46 -12.57 -10.09 -0.02
C SER A 46 -11.25 -9.90 -0.79
N VAL A 47 -11.25 -10.16 -2.10
CA VAL A 47 -10.07 -9.92 -2.98
C VAL A 47 -9.67 -8.46 -2.96
N ASN A 48 -10.63 -7.55 -3.16
CA ASN A 48 -10.38 -6.10 -3.15
C ASN A 48 -9.87 -5.62 -1.78
N ALA A 49 -10.44 -6.11 -0.69
CA ALA A 49 -9.99 -5.75 0.65
C ALA A 49 -8.54 -6.22 0.90
N ILE A 50 -8.18 -7.43 0.51
CA ILE A 50 -6.80 -7.95 0.65
C ILE A 50 -5.81 -7.15 -0.19
N LYS A 51 -6.13 -6.86 -1.47
CA LYS A 51 -5.31 -5.98 -2.32
C LYS A 51 -5.19 -4.58 -1.73
N GLY A 52 -6.30 -4.04 -1.24
CA GLY A 52 -6.34 -2.72 -0.59
C GLY A 52 -5.46 -2.65 0.66
N ILE A 53 -5.47 -3.68 1.51
CA ILE A 53 -4.59 -3.76 2.69
C ILE A 53 -3.12 -3.81 2.25
N ALA A 54 -2.80 -4.62 1.24
CA ALA A 54 -1.44 -4.75 0.73
C ALA A 54 -0.92 -3.42 0.13
N ASN A 55 -1.74 -2.74 -0.66
CA ASN A 55 -1.39 -1.43 -1.23
C ASN A 55 -1.28 -0.34 -0.15
N LEU A 56 -2.19 -0.34 0.84
CA LEU A 56 -2.10 0.55 1.99
C LEU A 56 -0.81 0.30 2.79
N ALA A 57 -0.45 -0.96 3.00
CA ALA A 57 0.81 -1.32 3.67
C ALA A 57 2.03 -0.79 2.91
N ALA A 58 2.04 -0.93 1.58
CA ALA A 58 3.14 -0.44 0.74
C ALA A 58 3.29 1.09 0.83
N VAL A 59 2.19 1.84 0.73
CA VAL A 59 2.24 3.32 0.82
C VAL A 59 2.54 3.81 2.23
N SER A 60 2.28 2.98 3.25
CA SER A 60 2.58 3.26 4.66
C SER A 60 3.99 2.83 5.08
N GLY A 61 4.78 2.22 4.18
CA GLY A 61 6.12 1.71 4.49
C GLY A 61 6.13 0.49 5.41
N SER A 62 5.04 -0.29 5.43
CA SER A 62 4.94 -1.52 6.21
C SER A 62 5.67 -2.68 5.53
N SER A 63 6.30 -3.53 6.31
CA SER A 63 6.85 -4.80 5.79
C SER A 63 5.74 -5.78 5.40
N SER A 64 6.06 -6.77 4.55
CA SER A 64 5.11 -7.83 4.18
C SER A 64 4.59 -8.60 5.40
N GLN A 65 5.44 -8.82 6.41
CA GLN A 65 5.06 -9.49 7.66
C GLN A 65 4.07 -8.64 8.48
N GLN A 66 4.30 -7.33 8.58
CA GLN A 66 3.38 -6.42 9.26
C GLN A 66 2.03 -6.36 8.54
N ALA A 67 2.04 -6.27 7.20
CA ALA A 67 0.83 -6.29 6.38
C ALA A 67 0.04 -7.59 6.58
N SER A 68 0.71 -8.76 6.57
CA SER A 68 0.07 -10.06 6.80
C SER A 68 -0.57 -10.15 8.18
N THR A 69 0.09 -9.64 9.21
CA THR A 69 -0.45 -9.59 10.58
C THR A 69 -1.69 -8.67 10.64
N ALA A 70 -1.63 -7.49 10.03
CA ALA A 70 -2.78 -6.57 9.97
C ALA A 70 -3.95 -7.18 9.19
N MET A 71 -3.70 -7.84 8.06
CA MET A 71 -4.72 -8.57 7.29
C MET A 71 -5.44 -9.60 8.15
N TYR A 72 -4.69 -10.40 8.90
CA TYR A 72 -5.27 -11.43 9.77
C TYR A 72 -6.14 -10.82 10.87
N GLN A 73 -5.66 -9.78 11.55
CA GLN A 73 -6.40 -9.11 12.61
C GLN A 73 -7.67 -8.43 12.09
N LEU A 74 -7.58 -7.74 10.95
CA LEU A 74 -8.74 -7.13 10.31
C LEU A 74 -9.75 -8.16 9.84
N SER A 75 -9.31 -9.33 9.37
CA SER A 75 -10.23 -10.41 8.99
C SER A 75 -11.01 -10.95 10.19
N GLN A 76 -10.38 -11.04 11.36
CA GLN A 76 -11.07 -11.40 12.61
C GLN A 76 -12.06 -10.31 13.08
N ALA A 77 -11.67 -9.05 12.93
CA ALA A 77 -12.55 -7.92 13.25
C ALA A 77 -13.82 -7.94 12.36
N LEU A 78 -13.65 -8.23 11.06
CA LEU A 78 -14.79 -8.39 10.14
C LEU A 78 -15.71 -9.52 10.56
N ALA A 79 -15.16 -10.66 10.99
CA ALA A 79 -15.95 -11.77 11.52
C ALA A 79 -16.77 -11.40 12.77
N SER A 80 -16.29 -10.43 13.56
CA SER A 80 -17.02 -9.89 14.72
C SER A 80 -18.02 -8.78 14.37
N GLY A 81 -18.06 -8.35 13.10
CA GLY A 81 -18.96 -7.33 12.56
C GLY A 81 -18.48 -5.89 12.69
N THR A 82 -17.53 -5.60 13.55
CA THR A 82 -16.98 -4.25 13.75
C THR A 82 -15.50 -4.29 14.15
N VAL A 83 -14.74 -3.29 13.71
CA VAL A 83 -13.35 -3.08 14.13
C VAL A 83 -13.34 -2.40 15.50
N LYS A 84 -12.75 -3.05 16.48
CA LYS A 84 -12.60 -2.53 17.84
C LYS A 84 -11.24 -1.87 18.02
N LEU A 85 -11.09 -1.18 19.15
CA LEU A 85 -9.86 -0.49 19.52
C LEU A 85 -8.61 -1.40 19.51
N GLN A 86 -8.76 -2.64 19.95
CA GLN A 86 -7.65 -3.62 19.95
C GLN A 86 -7.23 -4.03 18.53
N ASP A 87 -8.20 -4.15 17.61
CA ASP A 87 -7.94 -4.49 16.21
C ASP A 87 -7.23 -3.32 15.52
N TRP A 88 -7.66 -2.08 15.84
CA TRP A 88 -7.01 -0.87 15.37
C TRP A 88 -5.55 -0.74 15.84
N ASN A 89 -5.24 -1.16 17.06
CA ASN A 89 -3.86 -1.17 17.53
C ASN A 89 -2.95 -2.03 16.64
N SER A 90 -3.47 -3.14 16.10
CA SER A 90 -2.71 -3.99 15.15
C SER A 90 -2.44 -3.26 13.83
N VAL A 91 -3.38 -2.44 13.36
CA VAL A 91 -3.21 -1.58 12.17
C VAL A 91 -2.16 -0.50 12.43
N VAL A 92 -2.20 0.12 13.60
CA VAL A 92 -1.19 1.12 14.02
C VAL A 92 0.20 0.49 14.15
N ASN A 93 0.30 -0.68 14.78
CA ASN A 93 1.56 -1.42 14.94
C ASN A 93 2.15 -1.86 13.59
N ALA A 94 1.31 -2.02 12.57
CA ALA A 94 1.71 -2.27 11.19
C ALA A 94 2.04 -0.97 10.41
N ASN A 95 2.17 0.18 11.06
CA ASN A 95 2.36 1.51 10.46
C ASN A 95 1.21 1.96 9.52
N MET A 96 0.10 1.25 9.48
CA MET A 96 -1.01 1.51 8.56
C MET A 96 -2.07 2.46 9.12
N GLY A 97 -2.04 2.75 10.43
CA GLY A 97 -3.01 3.61 11.11
C GLY A 97 -2.82 5.11 10.92
N GLY A 98 -2.02 5.53 9.93
CA GLY A 98 -1.69 6.92 9.63
C GLY A 98 -2.85 7.74 9.06
N GLN A 99 -2.58 9.03 8.81
CA GLN A 99 -3.59 10.00 8.38
C GLN A 99 -4.29 9.60 7.08
N VAL A 100 -3.56 9.04 6.12
CA VAL A 100 -4.11 8.59 4.82
C VAL A 100 -5.24 7.60 5.00
N PHE A 101 -5.04 6.58 5.84
CA PHE A 101 -6.08 5.59 6.10
C PHE A 101 -7.23 6.15 6.94
N GLN A 102 -6.92 6.96 7.96
CA GLN A 102 -7.97 7.61 8.76
C GLN A 102 -8.84 8.54 7.92
N ASP A 103 -8.27 9.32 7.00
CA ASP A 103 -9.03 10.21 6.11
C ASP A 103 -9.91 9.43 5.12
N ALA A 104 -9.41 8.32 4.58
CA ALA A 104 -10.20 7.43 3.75
C ALA A 104 -11.38 6.81 4.53
N LEU A 105 -11.16 6.38 5.78
CA LEU A 105 -12.21 5.86 6.66
C LEU A 105 -13.25 6.94 7.00
N LYS A 106 -12.82 8.15 7.33
CA LYS A 106 -13.72 9.28 7.59
C LYS A 106 -14.56 9.63 6.37
N MET A 107 -13.96 9.61 5.18
CA MET A 107 -14.66 9.86 3.94
C MET A 107 -15.77 8.82 3.71
N THR A 108 -15.47 7.54 3.89
CA THR A 108 -16.47 6.47 3.79
C THR A 108 -17.55 6.60 4.86
N ALA A 109 -17.17 6.86 6.11
CA ALA A 109 -18.13 7.05 7.22
C ALA A 109 -19.16 8.14 6.91
N ARG A 110 -18.72 9.27 6.33
CA ARG A 110 -19.63 10.37 5.94
C ARG A 110 -20.63 9.95 4.87
N ILE A 111 -20.20 9.17 3.87
CA ILE A 111 -21.10 8.64 2.82
C ILE A 111 -22.16 7.71 3.43
N HIS A 112 -21.77 6.94 4.44
CA HIS A 112 -22.71 6.09 5.20
C HIS A 112 -23.54 6.88 6.25
N GLY A 113 -23.52 8.21 6.24
CA GLY A 113 -24.31 9.06 7.11
C GLY A 113 -23.81 9.13 8.56
N ILE A 114 -22.58 8.74 8.82
CA ILE A 114 -21.97 8.79 10.16
C ILE A 114 -21.37 10.17 10.40
N ALA A 115 -21.76 10.83 11.46
CA ALA A 115 -21.29 12.14 11.90
C ALA A 115 -19.88 12.01 12.55
N ILE A 116 -18.92 11.47 11.80
CA ILE A 116 -17.59 11.09 12.32
C ILE A 116 -16.81 12.29 12.87
N ASP A 117 -16.97 13.47 12.30
CA ASP A 117 -16.25 14.67 12.73
C ASP A 117 -16.75 15.17 14.10
N GLU A 118 -18.06 15.09 14.33
CA GLU A 118 -18.68 15.37 15.64
C GLU A 118 -18.23 14.33 16.67
N MET A 119 -18.24 13.05 16.28
CA MET A 119 -17.78 11.96 17.11
C MET A 119 -16.33 12.13 17.56
N ILE A 120 -15.43 12.54 16.65
CA ILE A 120 -14.02 12.82 16.97
C ILE A 120 -13.92 13.98 17.95
N LYS A 121 -14.72 15.01 17.78
CA LYS A 121 -14.76 16.17 18.68
C LYS A 121 -15.20 15.77 20.08
N ASP A 122 -16.23 14.94 20.19
CA ASP A 122 -16.80 14.51 21.48
C ASP A 122 -15.90 13.50 22.20
N GLU A 123 -15.29 12.55 21.47
CA GLU A 123 -14.43 11.51 22.05
C GLU A 123 -12.94 11.92 22.15
N GLY A 124 -12.57 13.06 21.58
CA GLY A 124 -11.22 13.63 21.65
C GLY A 124 -10.24 13.10 20.62
N SER A 125 -10.48 11.93 19.99
CA SER A 125 -9.63 11.40 18.92
C SER A 125 -10.37 10.41 18.01
N PHE A 126 -9.86 10.22 16.79
CA PHE A 126 -10.35 9.17 15.87
C PHE A 126 -10.36 7.78 16.53
N ARG A 127 -9.29 7.46 17.24
CA ARG A 127 -9.11 6.16 17.89
C ARG A 127 -10.22 5.86 18.90
N GLU A 128 -10.58 6.82 19.71
CA GLU A 128 -11.60 6.64 20.76
C GLU A 128 -13.01 6.49 20.16
N THR A 129 -13.29 7.04 18.97
CA THR A 129 -14.57 6.86 18.29
C THR A 129 -14.89 5.39 17.94
N LEU A 130 -13.85 4.54 17.82
CA LEU A 130 -14.04 3.11 17.51
C LEU A 130 -14.84 2.37 18.59
N SER A 131 -14.84 2.87 19.82
CA SER A 131 -15.67 2.35 20.90
C SER A 131 -17.18 2.44 20.60
N LYS A 132 -17.59 3.31 19.68
CA LYS A 132 -18.98 3.46 19.24
C LYS A 132 -19.42 2.42 18.21
N GLY A 133 -18.51 1.57 17.73
CA GLY A 133 -18.83 0.47 16.82
C GLY A 133 -19.23 0.90 15.40
N TRP A 134 -18.91 2.12 14.99
CA TRP A 134 -19.28 2.66 13.67
C TRP A 134 -18.47 2.04 12.52
N LEU A 135 -17.24 1.58 12.80
CA LEU A 135 -16.37 0.99 11.77
C LEU A 135 -16.80 -0.46 11.54
N THR A 136 -17.84 -0.61 10.73
CA THR A 136 -18.40 -1.90 10.33
C THR A 136 -17.59 -2.55 9.19
N SER A 137 -17.91 -3.82 8.92
CA SER A 137 -17.34 -4.56 7.78
C SER A 137 -17.50 -3.82 6.47
N ASP A 138 -18.68 -3.26 6.20
CA ASP A 138 -18.99 -2.57 4.94
C ASP A 138 -18.13 -1.30 4.79
N ILE A 139 -18.04 -0.48 5.84
CA ILE A 139 -17.21 0.73 5.82
C ILE A 139 -15.74 0.40 5.65
N LEU A 140 -15.26 -0.65 6.33
CA LEU A 140 -13.87 -1.06 6.21
C LEU A 140 -13.55 -1.58 4.82
N THR A 141 -14.33 -2.51 4.28
CA THR A 141 -14.08 -3.11 2.95
C THR A 141 -14.22 -2.09 1.83
N GLU A 142 -15.22 -1.20 1.90
CA GLU A 142 -15.36 -0.08 0.96
C GLU A 142 -14.16 0.87 1.03
N THR A 143 -13.67 1.18 2.23
CA THR A 143 -12.48 2.03 2.39
C THR A 143 -11.24 1.36 1.81
N LEU A 144 -11.04 0.07 2.05
CA LEU A 144 -9.90 -0.67 1.53
C LEU A 144 -9.92 -0.76 0.00
N ALA A 145 -11.10 -0.90 -0.61
CA ALA A 145 -11.23 -0.91 -2.06
C ALA A 145 -10.70 0.37 -2.73
N LYS A 146 -10.69 1.52 -2.04
CA LYS A 146 -10.13 2.77 -2.57
C LYS A 146 -8.62 2.72 -2.79
N PHE A 147 -7.92 1.82 -2.12
CA PHE A 147 -6.47 1.65 -2.25
C PHE A 147 -6.08 0.67 -3.36
N THR A 148 -7.02 -0.04 -3.98
CA THR A 148 -6.72 -1.00 -5.06
C THR A 148 -6.28 -0.33 -6.36
N GLY A 149 -6.80 0.87 -6.65
CA GLY A 149 -6.68 1.53 -7.94
C GLY A 149 -7.64 1.00 -9.01
N ASP A 150 -8.53 0.06 -8.66
CA ASP A 150 -9.45 -0.60 -9.60
C ASP A 150 -10.83 0.09 -9.70
N LEU A 151 -11.14 1.01 -8.77
CA LEU A 151 -12.40 1.76 -8.79
C LEU A 151 -12.36 2.83 -9.88
N ASN A 152 -13.44 2.87 -10.68
CA ASN A 152 -13.63 3.90 -11.72
C ASN A 152 -14.59 5.02 -11.25
N GLU A 153 -14.64 6.12 -12.05
CA GLU A 153 -15.46 7.29 -11.73
C GLU A 153 -16.95 6.96 -11.57
N ASP A 154 -17.50 6.11 -12.46
CA ASP A 154 -18.92 5.77 -12.45
C ASP A 154 -19.30 4.98 -11.20
N GLN A 155 -18.44 4.05 -10.78
CA GLN A 155 -18.62 3.31 -9.54
C GLN A 155 -18.63 4.25 -8.33
N LEU A 156 -17.63 5.14 -8.23
CA LEU A 156 -17.52 6.09 -7.13
C LEU A 156 -18.69 7.08 -7.12
N ARG A 157 -19.15 7.53 -8.28
CA ARG A 157 -20.31 8.41 -8.39
C ARG A 157 -21.60 7.70 -7.95
N THR A 158 -21.75 6.43 -8.29
CA THR A 158 -22.88 5.59 -7.82
C THR A 158 -22.86 5.39 -6.32
N MET A 159 -21.68 5.33 -5.70
CA MET A 159 -21.51 5.26 -4.26
C MET A 159 -21.77 6.59 -3.52
N GLY A 160 -22.00 7.68 -4.26
CA GLY A 160 -22.37 8.99 -3.71
C GLY A 160 -21.20 9.95 -3.48
N TYR A 161 -20.01 9.67 -4.00
CA TYR A 161 -18.86 10.57 -3.89
C TYR A 161 -18.98 11.77 -4.84
N THR A 162 -18.54 12.95 -4.39
CA THR A 162 -18.43 14.16 -5.20
C THR A 162 -17.26 14.06 -6.19
N ASP A 163 -17.26 14.88 -7.24
CA ASP A 163 -16.18 14.86 -8.25
C ASP A 163 -14.80 15.11 -7.64
N ASP A 164 -14.65 15.99 -6.65
CA ASP A 164 -13.39 16.22 -5.95
C ASP A 164 -12.95 15.01 -5.11
N GLN A 165 -13.90 14.34 -4.47
CA GLN A 165 -13.64 13.10 -3.72
C GLN A 165 -13.25 11.95 -4.67
N ILE A 166 -13.91 11.82 -5.80
CA ILE A 166 -13.61 10.84 -6.86
C ILE A 166 -12.18 11.01 -7.34
N LYS A 167 -11.77 12.22 -7.69
CA LYS A 167 -10.40 12.53 -8.11
C LYS A 167 -9.37 12.16 -7.04
N SER A 168 -9.64 12.50 -5.79
CA SER A 168 -8.77 12.18 -4.66
C SER A 168 -8.66 10.66 -4.44
N ILE A 169 -9.77 9.92 -4.52
CA ILE A 169 -9.79 8.46 -4.36
C ILE A 169 -9.01 7.79 -5.50
N MET A 170 -9.20 8.20 -6.74
CA MET A 170 -8.49 7.64 -7.88
C MET A 170 -6.98 7.89 -7.80
N GLU A 171 -6.56 9.09 -7.38
CA GLU A 171 -5.14 9.41 -7.16
C GLU A 171 -4.55 8.59 -6.01
N MET A 172 -5.27 8.45 -4.90
CA MET A 172 -4.87 7.63 -3.76
C MET A 172 -4.70 6.16 -4.16
N GLY A 173 -5.67 5.59 -4.87
CA GLY A 173 -5.62 4.20 -5.34
C GLY A 173 -4.45 3.96 -6.28
N LYS A 174 -4.22 4.87 -7.24
CA LYS A 174 -3.07 4.80 -8.14
C LYS A 174 -1.76 4.86 -7.37
N THR A 175 -1.62 5.81 -6.45
CA THR A 175 -0.40 5.98 -5.65
C THR A 175 -0.10 4.75 -4.82
N ALA A 176 -1.13 4.15 -4.20
CA ALA A 176 -0.99 2.97 -3.37
C ALA A 176 -0.61 1.73 -4.20
N ASN A 177 -1.21 1.53 -5.37
CA ASN A 177 -0.88 0.44 -6.29
C ASN A 177 0.53 0.60 -6.87
N ASP A 178 0.92 1.80 -7.26
CA ASP A 178 2.28 2.11 -7.72
C ASP A 178 3.32 1.83 -6.62
N ALA A 179 3.02 2.18 -5.36
CA ALA A 179 3.90 1.89 -4.24
C ALA A 179 4.10 0.38 -4.04
N ALA A 180 3.03 -0.42 -4.07
CA ALA A 180 3.11 -1.87 -3.91
C ALA A 180 3.98 -2.54 -4.98
N THR A 181 3.89 -2.09 -6.22
CA THR A 181 4.68 -2.61 -7.36
C THR A 181 6.16 -2.18 -7.27
N LYS A 182 6.43 -0.95 -6.87
CA LYS A 182 7.79 -0.42 -6.74
C LYS A 182 8.57 -1.10 -5.62
N VAL A 183 7.93 -1.40 -4.48
CA VAL A 183 8.58 -2.11 -3.37
C VAL A 183 9.14 -3.47 -3.82
N LYS A 184 8.40 -4.21 -4.65
CA LYS A 184 8.90 -5.47 -5.20
C LYS A 184 10.14 -5.27 -6.09
N THR A 185 10.11 -4.27 -6.95
CA THR A 185 11.24 -3.96 -7.85
C THR A 185 12.51 -3.67 -7.03
N PHE A 186 12.40 -2.90 -5.97
CA PHE A 186 13.50 -2.63 -5.05
C PHE A 186 14.00 -3.89 -4.35
N THR A 187 13.10 -4.73 -3.83
CA THR A 187 13.45 -5.99 -3.15
C THR A 187 14.14 -6.94 -4.13
N GLN A 188 13.62 -7.09 -5.35
CA GLN A 188 14.23 -7.93 -6.39
C GLN A 188 15.62 -7.42 -6.78
N LEU A 189 15.78 -6.11 -6.93
CA LEU A 189 17.09 -5.51 -7.20
C LEU A 189 18.07 -5.83 -6.07
N PHE A 190 17.65 -5.68 -4.81
CA PHE A 190 18.48 -5.96 -3.64
C PHE A 190 18.86 -7.45 -3.54
N ASP A 191 17.92 -8.36 -3.80
CA ASP A 191 18.17 -9.79 -3.81
C ASP A 191 19.13 -10.18 -4.96
N THR A 192 18.96 -9.60 -6.15
CA THR A 192 19.88 -9.78 -7.28
C THR A 192 21.29 -9.28 -6.96
N LEU A 193 21.40 -8.12 -6.28
CA LEU A 193 22.69 -7.57 -5.83
C LEU A 193 23.35 -8.49 -4.79
N LYS A 194 22.57 -9.05 -3.86
CA LYS A 194 23.05 -9.98 -2.86
C LYS A 194 23.53 -11.30 -3.48
N GLU A 195 22.80 -11.83 -4.44
CA GLU A 195 23.21 -13.05 -5.20
C GLU A 195 24.47 -12.78 -6.03
N ALA A 196 24.58 -11.62 -6.69
CA ALA A 196 25.76 -11.23 -7.41
C ALA A 196 26.98 -11.10 -6.48
N ALA A 197 26.82 -10.52 -5.29
CA ALA A 197 27.87 -10.45 -4.27
C ALA A 197 28.34 -11.82 -3.80
N GLN A 198 27.45 -12.81 -3.69
CA GLN A 198 27.80 -14.19 -3.32
C GLN A 198 28.51 -14.97 -4.44
N SER A 199 28.37 -14.58 -5.69
CA SER A 199 28.90 -15.26 -6.88
C SER A 199 30.31 -14.82 -7.33
N GLY A 200 31.07 -14.12 -6.47
CA GLY A 200 32.45 -13.70 -6.76
C GLY A 200 32.59 -12.29 -7.37
N TRP A 201 31.50 -11.56 -7.52
CA TRP A 201 31.50 -10.15 -7.92
C TRP A 201 31.78 -9.19 -6.74
N THR A 202 32.07 -9.71 -5.55
CA THR A 202 32.26 -8.93 -4.31
C THR A 202 33.28 -7.81 -4.49
N GLN A 203 34.42 -8.08 -5.15
CA GLN A 203 35.44 -7.06 -5.39
C GLN A 203 35.01 -5.98 -6.37
N SER A 204 34.21 -6.32 -7.38
CA SER A 204 33.70 -5.35 -8.34
C SER A 204 32.63 -4.45 -7.73
N TRP A 205 31.83 -4.99 -6.81
CA TRP A 205 30.83 -4.23 -6.08
C TRP A 205 31.45 -3.29 -5.05
N GLU A 206 32.48 -3.72 -4.32
CA GLU A 206 33.23 -2.85 -3.40
C GLU A 206 33.87 -1.65 -4.14
N ILE A 207 34.25 -1.83 -5.40
CA ILE A 207 34.77 -0.74 -6.24
C ILE A 207 33.67 0.23 -6.71
N ILE A 208 32.44 -0.27 -6.96
CA ILE A 208 31.33 0.52 -7.53
C ILE A 208 30.51 1.22 -6.45
N VAL A 209 30.25 0.56 -5.34
CA VAL A 209 29.29 1.00 -4.32
C VAL A 209 29.94 1.25 -2.95
N GLY A 210 31.23 0.95 -2.81
CA GLY A 210 31.92 0.98 -1.53
C GLY A 210 31.69 -0.30 -0.71
N ASP A 211 32.10 -0.29 0.54
CA ASP A 211 31.81 -1.40 1.44
C ASP A 211 30.31 -1.47 1.81
N PHE A 212 29.92 -2.52 2.52
CA PHE A 212 28.51 -2.75 2.86
C PHE A 212 27.89 -1.60 3.69
N GLU A 213 28.68 -0.93 4.53
CA GLU A 213 28.20 0.20 5.33
C GLU A 213 28.09 1.47 4.48
N GLU A 214 29.02 1.73 3.57
CA GLU A 214 28.96 2.81 2.57
C GLU A 214 27.76 2.62 1.63
N ALA A 215 27.53 1.40 1.14
CA ALA A 215 26.37 1.06 0.32
C ALA A 215 25.05 1.29 1.06
N LYS A 216 24.98 0.95 2.35
CA LYS A 216 23.82 1.14 3.20
C LYS A 216 23.54 2.62 3.45
N GLU A 217 24.58 3.42 3.68
CA GLU A 217 24.48 4.87 3.88
C GLU A 217 23.98 5.55 2.59
N LEU A 218 24.57 5.22 1.45
CA LEU A 218 24.16 5.70 0.13
C LEU A 218 22.71 5.31 -0.20
N LEU A 219 22.32 4.06 0.05
CA LEU A 219 20.95 3.58 -0.17
C LEU A 219 19.94 4.23 0.81
N THR A 220 20.37 4.56 2.03
CA THR A 220 19.54 5.29 3.00
C THR A 220 19.33 6.72 2.54
N GLU A 221 20.36 7.44 2.13
CA GLU A 221 20.26 8.81 1.59
C GLU A 221 19.41 8.86 0.31
N VAL A 222 19.59 7.89 -0.61
CA VAL A 222 18.78 7.77 -1.81
C VAL A 222 17.32 7.44 -1.46
N SER A 223 17.08 6.57 -0.49
CA SER A 223 15.73 6.22 -0.01
C SER A 223 15.05 7.41 0.65
N ASP A 224 15.75 8.17 1.48
CA ASP A 224 15.21 9.36 2.16
C ASP A 224 14.90 10.47 1.15
N THR A 225 15.79 10.69 0.18
CA THR A 225 15.56 11.62 -0.93
C THR A 225 14.40 11.17 -1.81
N PHE A 226 14.28 9.89 -2.11
CA PHE A 226 13.16 9.32 -2.87
C PHE A 226 11.84 9.42 -2.11
N SER A 227 11.87 9.16 -0.80
CA SER A 227 10.70 9.33 0.08
C SER A 227 10.24 10.77 0.15
N ALA A 228 11.16 11.72 0.23
CA ALA A 228 10.86 13.16 0.19
C ALA A 228 10.20 13.56 -1.14
N VAL A 229 10.69 13.03 -2.27
CA VAL A 229 10.11 13.27 -3.62
C VAL A 229 8.74 12.63 -3.76
N ILE A 230 8.53 11.41 -3.22
CA ILE A 230 7.23 10.72 -3.28
C ILE A 230 6.18 11.42 -2.42
N ASN A 231 6.57 11.91 -1.24
CA ASN A 231 5.67 12.56 -0.31
C ASN A 231 5.41 14.05 -0.62
N ALA A 232 6.15 14.62 -1.57
CA ALA A 232 5.95 15.99 -2.01
C ALA A 232 4.67 16.14 -2.84
N SER A 233 4.06 17.33 -2.81
CA SER A 233 2.98 17.68 -3.75
C SER A 233 3.45 17.55 -5.20
N ALA A 234 2.53 17.39 -6.15
CA ALA A 234 2.86 17.24 -7.57
C ALA A 234 3.75 18.40 -8.08
N ASP A 235 3.47 19.63 -7.66
CA ASP A 235 4.25 20.80 -8.05
C ASP A 235 5.64 20.82 -7.41
N ALA A 236 5.75 20.46 -6.14
CA ALA A 236 7.04 20.36 -5.45
C ALA A 236 7.91 19.25 -6.05
N ARG A 237 7.31 18.11 -6.39
CA ARG A 237 7.94 17.00 -7.05
C ARG A 237 8.47 17.35 -8.43
N ASN A 238 7.63 18.00 -9.24
CA ASN A 238 8.01 18.46 -10.57
C ASN A 238 9.14 19.50 -10.53
N LYS A 239 9.11 20.39 -9.54
CA LYS A 239 10.18 21.37 -9.31
C LYS A 239 11.49 20.67 -8.95
N MET A 240 11.50 19.73 -8.00
CA MET A 240 12.69 18.97 -7.62
C MET A 240 13.29 18.21 -8.81
N LEU A 241 12.45 17.58 -9.63
CA LEU A 241 12.89 16.86 -10.83
C LEU A 241 13.42 17.81 -11.91
N GLN A 242 12.84 18.98 -12.06
CA GLN A 242 13.34 20.00 -12.97
C GLN A 242 14.68 20.57 -12.48
N ASP A 243 14.79 20.92 -11.21
CA ASP A 243 16.03 21.39 -10.60
C ASP A 243 17.16 20.34 -10.74
N TRP A 244 16.88 19.06 -10.51
CA TRP A 244 17.82 17.96 -10.72
C TRP A 244 18.28 17.87 -12.19
N LYS A 245 17.36 18.02 -13.14
CA LYS A 245 17.65 18.02 -14.56
C LYS A 245 18.52 19.22 -14.96
N ASP A 246 18.18 20.40 -14.44
CA ASP A 246 18.87 21.67 -14.74
C ASP A 246 20.28 21.70 -14.12
N LEU A 247 20.50 20.99 -13.02
CA LEU A 247 21.82 20.72 -12.43
C LEU A 247 22.64 19.66 -13.17
N GLY A 248 22.12 19.13 -14.28
CA GLY A 248 22.82 18.13 -15.11
C GLY A 248 22.72 16.69 -14.62
N GLY A 249 21.87 16.40 -13.62
CA GLY A 249 21.71 15.06 -13.03
C GLY A 249 21.38 13.99 -14.07
N ARG A 250 20.56 14.32 -15.08
CA ARG A 250 20.27 13.41 -16.20
C ARG A 250 21.52 13.07 -17.03
N THR A 251 22.34 14.07 -17.31
CA THR A 251 23.57 13.89 -18.10
C THR A 251 24.59 13.07 -17.30
N MET A 252 24.78 13.39 -16.02
CA MET A 252 25.67 12.64 -15.13
C MET A 252 25.25 11.17 -14.99
N MET A 253 23.96 10.90 -14.87
CA MET A 253 23.45 9.52 -14.81
C MET A 253 23.71 8.75 -16.13
N ILE A 254 23.51 9.39 -17.28
CA ILE A 254 23.78 8.77 -18.59
C ILE A 254 25.28 8.51 -18.75
N GLU A 255 26.13 9.44 -18.37
CA GLU A 255 27.58 9.29 -18.41
C GLU A 255 28.08 8.20 -17.47
N ALA A 256 27.56 8.14 -16.24
CA ALA A 256 27.87 7.08 -15.28
C ALA A 256 27.52 5.70 -15.84
N VAL A 257 26.32 5.54 -16.41
CA VAL A 257 25.90 4.29 -17.05
C VAL A 257 26.78 3.93 -18.25
N LYS A 258 27.12 4.90 -19.12
CA LYS A 258 28.03 4.66 -20.25
C LYS A 258 29.40 4.21 -19.77
N ASN A 259 29.98 4.90 -18.80
CA ASN A 259 31.35 4.58 -18.29
C ASN A 259 31.40 3.18 -17.66
N VAL A 260 30.31 2.67 -17.10
CA VAL A 260 30.24 1.28 -16.56
C VAL A 260 30.23 0.24 -17.69
N PHE A 261 29.68 0.56 -18.87
CA PHE A 261 29.55 -0.39 -19.98
C PHE A 261 30.61 -0.22 -21.10
N GLU A 262 31.35 0.89 -21.13
CA GLU A 262 32.38 1.16 -22.13
C GLU A 262 33.82 0.99 -21.57
N GLY A 263 33.99 0.81 -20.26
CA GLY A 263 35.25 0.48 -19.58
C GLY A 263 35.42 -1.01 -19.40
#